data_962281c42125bd83fec7223d6ac7e9b5
#
_entry.id   962281c42125bd83fec7223d6ac7e9b5
#
_cell.length_a   1.000
_cell.length_b   1.000
_cell.length_c   1.000
_cell.angle_alpha   90.00
_cell.angle_beta   90.00
_cell.angle_gamma   90.00
#
_symmetry.space_group_name_H-M   'P 1'
#
loop_
_entity.id
_entity.type
_entity.pdbx_description
1 polymer ?
#
loop_
_entity_poly.entity_id
_entity_poly.type
_entity_poly.pdbx_seq_one_letter_code
_entity_poly.pdbx_strand_id
1 'polypeptide(L)'
;MKKSFSLFITIVLWASSVILCQTKVPADVIITKHDLIKAGTSILPSSLGEPVGSVKLYEPKWIDATDAAPAYGVVEGSIFPVDPNGWPINFRILLPAHWTQHAMQVGGGGMNGVITVREGKNPMLNKGFALYGSDAGHQAAGMGFPGGQQNKPLASGPMSGDEWALNDEAIRNLGYMQMKKTHDAVMVIMERVYGKRPQYNYYVGSSHGGREGLMVAQRYPKDYNGIISNVPIVNFSSLMLGPELIRIQEKSLKNWVTPAKVNAIRTEFLRQCDTLDGLADGMINNYMAARILFNVHDNFGPADPWAALRAPKNSDPDPSDKSESAKLTDEQIKTMEFVYSSYAFATPLANAVKTFGMWLPTTQPDGFGMISGQRYKGQEGAVENALVHNSLGTLGVTGFIMQNIKANPLDYVEGGQWNKRREQVSEWLDSDNPDLTAFYTNGGKIIITIGTMDNIASPGAQLDYYQSLLDRMGRETIDKFARLYVVPQAGHGLSGRSNKVNGIGKPVEVKNIPAPNGNDNLDLILAWVENDLAPAKTLVVNPQGKIDIKQEGAGFLLCSYPNYPRYVSGPVEQVSSYASTAP
;
A
#
# COMPACT_ATOMS: atom_id res chain seq x y z
N MET A 1 56.00 -61.89 -22.98
CA MET A 1 56.17 -61.04 -21.77
C MET A 1 55.23 -59.85 -21.85
N LYS A 2 54.07 -59.96 -21.18
CA LYS A 2 53.06 -58.87 -21.09
C LYS A 2 53.24 -58.22 -19.73
N LYS A 3 53.62 -56.95 -19.69
CA LYS A 3 53.68 -56.16 -18.47
C LYS A 3 52.30 -55.49 -18.27
N SER A 4 51.63 -55.85 -17.19
CA SER A 4 50.41 -55.17 -16.71
C SER A 4 50.82 -53.94 -15.93
N PHE A 5 50.24 -52.76 -16.30
CA PHE A 5 50.31 -51.51 -15.51
C PHE A 5 49.04 -51.42 -14.71
N SER A 6 49.14 -51.47 -13.38
CA SER A 6 48.04 -51.17 -12.47
C SER A 6 48.06 -49.66 -12.16
N LEU A 7 46.97 -49.00 -12.52
CA LEU A 7 46.71 -47.58 -12.20
C LEU A 7 46.01 -47.49 -10.85
N PHE A 8 46.66 -47.02 -9.82
CA PHE A 8 46.05 -46.66 -8.55
C PHE A 8 45.37 -45.28 -8.67
N ILE A 9 44.04 -45.23 -8.62
CA ILE A 9 43.26 -44.00 -8.51
C ILE A 9 43.08 -43.73 -7.03
N THR A 10 43.75 -42.70 -6.52
CA THR A 10 43.53 -42.18 -5.17
C THR A 10 42.36 -41.20 -5.22
N ILE A 11 41.20 -41.60 -4.68
CA ILE A 11 40.05 -40.75 -4.51
C ILE A 11 40.30 -39.89 -3.23
N VAL A 12 40.56 -38.61 -3.43
CA VAL A 12 40.58 -37.61 -2.33
C VAL A 12 39.15 -37.15 -2.07
N LEU A 13 38.53 -37.68 -1.03
CA LEU A 13 37.27 -37.16 -0.51
C LEU A 13 37.51 -35.80 0.17
N TRP A 14 37.09 -34.75 -0.50
CA TRP A 14 36.91 -33.44 0.16
C TRP A 14 35.64 -33.49 0.99
N ALA A 15 35.73 -33.63 2.28
CA ALA A 15 34.66 -33.38 3.22
C ALA A 15 34.47 -31.85 3.32
N SER A 16 33.50 -31.32 2.59
CA SER A 16 33.03 -29.96 2.79
C SER A 16 32.32 -29.89 4.13
N SER A 17 33.01 -29.39 5.14
CA SER A 17 32.39 -29.05 6.44
C SER A 17 31.46 -27.85 6.18
N VAL A 18 30.18 -28.12 6.02
CA VAL A 18 29.15 -27.09 6.14
C VAL A 18 29.15 -26.65 7.59
N ILE A 19 29.80 -25.54 7.87
CA ILE A 19 29.64 -24.84 9.15
C ILE A 19 28.21 -24.28 9.12
N LEU A 20 27.28 -25.03 9.69
CA LEU A 20 25.98 -24.50 10.09
C LEU A 20 26.29 -23.43 11.15
N CYS A 21 26.29 -22.17 10.73
CA CYS A 21 26.23 -21.04 11.65
C CYS A 21 24.87 -21.15 12.35
N GLN A 22 24.85 -21.83 13.50
CA GLN A 22 23.68 -21.79 14.39
C GLN A 22 23.58 -20.34 14.87
N THR A 23 22.72 -19.56 14.23
CA THR A 23 22.25 -18.30 14.80
C THR A 23 21.67 -18.65 16.17
N LYS A 24 22.32 -18.22 17.26
CA LYS A 24 21.78 -18.37 18.61
C LYS A 24 20.42 -17.69 18.61
N VAL A 25 19.36 -18.47 18.70
CA VAL A 25 18.03 -17.92 19.01
C VAL A 25 18.18 -17.12 20.30
N PRO A 26 17.84 -15.82 20.29
CA PRO A 26 17.99 -14.99 21.48
C PRO A 26 17.17 -15.60 22.63
N ALA A 27 17.71 -15.57 23.84
CA ALA A 27 16.96 -16.02 25.01
C ALA A 27 15.78 -15.07 25.23
N ASP A 28 14.58 -15.65 25.33
CA ASP A 28 13.35 -14.90 25.62
C ASP A 28 13.46 -14.11 26.93
N VAL A 29 12.79 -12.97 26.96
CA VAL A 29 12.71 -12.11 28.15
C VAL A 29 11.34 -12.24 28.77
N ILE A 30 11.30 -12.53 30.06
CA ILE A 30 10.05 -12.66 30.82
C ILE A 30 9.90 -11.44 31.72
N ILE A 31 8.74 -10.79 31.65
CA ILE A 31 8.35 -9.68 32.52
C ILE A 31 7.08 -10.03 33.31
N THR A 32 6.91 -9.32 34.40
CA THR A 32 5.74 -9.37 35.27
C THR A 32 5.05 -7.99 35.34
N LYS A 33 3.90 -7.93 35.96
CA LYS A 33 3.19 -6.67 36.25
C LYS A 33 4.09 -5.64 36.95
N HIS A 34 5.01 -6.07 37.80
CA HIS A 34 5.94 -5.19 38.52
C HIS A 34 6.92 -4.47 37.61
N ASP A 35 7.30 -5.09 36.51
CA ASP A 35 8.29 -4.53 35.58
C ASP A 35 7.73 -3.34 34.83
N LEU A 36 6.41 -3.21 34.66
CA LEU A 36 5.77 -2.11 33.93
C LEU A 36 6.02 -0.73 34.59
N ILE A 37 6.23 -0.70 35.89
CA ILE A 37 6.54 0.56 36.62
C ILE A 37 7.83 1.20 36.09
N LYS A 38 8.74 0.41 35.56
CA LYS A 38 10.00 0.88 34.97
C LYS A 38 9.79 1.74 33.73
N ALA A 39 8.62 1.67 33.05
CA ALA A 39 8.30 2.55 31.92
C ALA A 39 8.44 4.03 32.30
N GLY A 40 8.10 4.38 33.56
CA GLY A 40 8.12 5.75 34.08
C GLY A 40 6.92 6.57 33.59
N THR A 41 6.98 7.89 33.80
CA THR A 41 5.87 8.82 33.48
C THR A 41 6.18 9.76 32.33
N SER A 42 7.43 9.79 31.84
CA SER A 42 7.86 10.67 30.76
C SER A 42 9.10 10.10 30.04
N ILE A 43 9.36 10.62 28.86
CA ILE A 43 10.58 10.37 28.08
C ILE A 43 11.21 11.72 27.73
N LEU A 44 12.54 11.81 27.80
CA LEU A 44 13.25 13.03 27.43
C LEU A 44 13.10 13.31 25.94
N PRO A 45 12.74 14.52 25.50
CA PRO A 45 12.64 14.90 24.10
C PRO A 45 13.91 14.55 23.28
N SER A 46 15.08 14.70 23.88
CA SER A 46 16.39 14.39 23.25
C SER A 46 16.61 12.90 22.94
N SER A 47 15.73 12.01 23.43
CA SER A 47 15.78 10.57 23.11
C SER A 47 15.07 10.23 21.79
N LEU A 48 14.38 11.19 21.17
CA LEU A 48 13.67 11.01 19.91
C LEU A 48 14.45 11.68 18.77
N GLY A 49 14.54 11.01 17.63
CA GLY A 49 15.26 11.48 16.45
C GLY A 49 14.54 12.57 15.64
N GLU A 50 13.28 12.87 15.98
CA GLU A 50 12.51 13.96 15.40
C GLU A 50 12.10 14.97 16.49
N PRO A 51 11.96 16.27 16.18
CA PRO A 51 11.64 17.31 17.16
C PRO A 51 10.30 17.06 17.85
N VAL A 52 10.29 17.15 19.19
CA VAL A 52 9.09 17.06 20.03
C VAL A 52 9.15 18.07 21.18
N GLY A 53 8.00 18.55 21.65
CA GLY A 53 7.90 19.44 22.80
C GLY A 53 8.09 18.68 24.12
N SER A 54 7.34 17.60 24.31
CA SER A 54 7.44 16.74 25.50
C SER A 54 6.81 15.36 25.21
N VAL A 55 7.12 14.38 26.07
CA VAL A 55 6.51 13.04 26.00
C VAL A 55 5.98 12.68 27.38
N LYS A 56 4.68 12.42 27.48
CA LYS A 56 4.01 11.96 28.68
C LYS A 56 3.63 10.49 28.52
N LEU A 57 3.88 9.68 29.53
CA LEU A 57 3.38 8.31 29.64
C LEU A 57 2.27 8.27 30.69
N TYR A 58 1.27 7.44 30.43
CA TYR A 58 0.15 7.23 31.34
C TYR A 58 0.41 5.99 32.21
N GLU A 59 -0.40 5.82 33.26
CA GLU A 59 -0.28 4.65 34.14
C GLU A 59 -0.43 3.36 33.33
N PRO A 60 0.56 2.46 33.41
CA PRO A 60 0.53 1.23 32.64
C PRO A 60 -0.52 0.25 33.19
N LYS A 61 -1.08 -0.58 32.31
CA LYS A 61 -2.05 -1.61 32.64
C LYS A 61 -1.44 -2.98 32.40
N TRP A 62 -1.78 -3.93 33.26
CA TRP A 62 -1.48 -5.35 33.04
C TRP A 62 -2.76 -6.08 32.66
N ILE A 63 -2.68 -6.88 31.60
CA ILE A 63 -3.76 -7.75 31.14
C ILE A 63 -3.32 -9.19 31.39
N ASP A 64 -4.09 -9.91 32.18
CA ASP A 64 -3.82 -11.31 32.46
C ASP A 64 -4.12 -12.20 31.24
N ALA A 65 -3.46 -13.35 31.18
CA ALA A 65 -3.66 -14.30 30.11
C ALA A 65 -5.11 -14.80 30.05
N THR A 66 -5.59 -15.02 28.85
CA THR A 66 -6.88 -15.64 28.54
C THR A 66 -6.65 -16.79 27.55
N ASP A 67 -7.69 -17.58 27.25
CA ASP A 67 -7.61 -18.60 26.20
C ASP A 67 -7.26 -18.03 24.81
N ALA A 68 -7.48 -16.72 24.61
CA ALA A 68 -7.31 -16.05 23.31
C ALA A 68 -6.02 -15.23 23.19
N ALA A 69 -5.37 -14.86 24.30
CA ALA A 69 -4.18 -14.02 24.32
C ALA A 69 -3.29 -14.33 25.53
N PRO A 70 -1.94 -14.23 25.42
CA PRO A 70 -1.03 -14.33 26.54
C PRO A 70 -1.21 -13.16 27.49
N ALA A 71 -0.58 -13.21 28.68
CA ALA A 71 -0.48 -12.03 29.54
C ALA A 71 0.42 -10.97 28.88
N TYR A 72 0.07 -9.68 29.03
CA TYR A 72 0.85 -8.57 28.49
C TYR A 72 0.63 -7.27 29.25
N GLY A 73 1.62 -6.38 29.20
CA GLY A 73 1.51 -5.01 29.65
C GLY A 73 1.01 -4.09 28.53
N VAL A 74 0.29 -3.03 28.90
CA VAL A 74 -0.11 -1.94 28.02
C VAL A 74 0.51 -0.65 28.55
N VAL A 75 1.31 0.02 27.73
CA VAL A 75 1.81 1.36 28.01
C VAL A 75 1.27 2.30 26.95
N GLU A 76 0.66 3.41 27.40
CA GLU A 76 0.11 4.45 26.54
C GLU A 76 0.85 5.76 26.80
N GLY A 77 0.94 6.59 25.78
CA GLY A 77 1.57 7.90 25.90
C GLY A 77 1.10 8.89 24.86
N SER A 78 1.46 10.17 25.10
CA SER A 78 1.25 11.26 24.16
C SER A 78 2.57 12.01 23.94
N ILE A 79 2.92 12.22 22.69
CA ILE A 79 4.06 13.02 22.26
C ILE A 79 3.50 14.36 21.83
N PHE A 80 3.83 15.40 22.58
CA PHE A 80 3.34 16.76 22.32
C PHE A 80 4.20 17.45 21.26
N PRO A 81 3.58 18.21 20.35
CA PRO A 81 4.29 18.90 19.27
C PRO A 81 5.19 20.01 19.79
N VAL A 82 6.10 20.47 18.93
CA VAL A 82 6.87 21.71 19.17
C VAL A 82 6.00 22.94 18.94
N ASP A 83 5.16 22.89 17.90
CA ASP A 83 4.16 23.94 17.64
C ASP A 83 3.07 23.89 18.71
N PRO A 84 2.88 24.98 19.49
CA PRO A 84 1.84 25.01 20.52
C PRO A 84 0.41 24.88 19.97
N ASN A 85 0.21 25.13 18.67
CA ASN A 85 -1.06 24.93 17.98
C ASN A 85 -1.16 23.56 17.30
N GLY A 86 -0.17 22.70 17.46
CA GLY A 86 -0.15 21.36 16.88
C GLY A 86 -0.96 20.35 17.71
N TRP A 87 -1.11 19.16 17.15
CA TRP A 87 -1.81 18.04 17.78
C TRP A 87 -0.83 17.04 18.38
N PRO A 88 -1.12 16.47 19.55
CA PRO A 88 -0.31 15.41 20.12
C PRO A 88 -0.43 14.13 19.29
N ILE A 89 0.65 13.36 19.24
CA ILE A 89 0.64 11.97 18.76
C ILE A 89 0.31 11.08 19.95
N ASN A 90 -0.84 10.43 19.94
CA ASN A 90 -1.16 9.41 20.92
C ASN A 90 -0.68 8.04 20.42
N PHE A 91 -0.05 7.26 21.29
CA PHE A 91 0.49 5.96 20.94
C PHE A 91 0.23 4.91 22.03
N ARG A 92 0.33 3.66 21.62
CA ARG A 92 0.22 2.49 22.51
C ARG A 92 1.26 1.47 22.13
N ILE A 93 1.81 0.80 23.16
CA ILE A 93 2.58 -0.42 23.00
C ILE A 93 1.98 -1.52 23.87
N LEU A 94 1.88 -2.74 23.30
CA LEU A 94 1.56 -3.99 23.97
C LEU A 94 2.86 -4.75 24.19
N LEU A 95 3.17 -5.07 25.44
CA LEU A 95 4.41 -5.69 25.88
C LEU A 95 4.11 -7.13 26.35
N PRO A 96 4.31 -8.19 25.53
CA PRO A 96 4.04 -9.56 25.95
C PRO A 96 4.86 -9.94 27.18
N ALA A 97 4.24 -10.68 28.11
CA ALA A 97 4.93 -11.20 29.30
C ALA A 97 6.13 -12.08 28.94
N HIS A 98 6.00 -12.85 27.88
CA HIS A 98 7.06 -13.67 27.27
C HIS A 98 7.44 -13.06 25.93
N TRP A 99 8.55 -12.31 25.92
CA TRP A 99 8.99 -11.55 24.75
C TRP A 99 10.14 -12.22 24.01
N THR A 100 9.93 -12.49 22.73
CA THR A 100 10.90 -13.15 21.82
C THR A 100 11.91 -12.18 21.20
N GLN A 101 12.06 -10.97 21.73
CA GLN A 101 12.91 -9.88 21.24
C GLN A 101 12.51 -9.37 19.84
N HIS A 102 11.27 -9.57 19.44
CA HIS A 102 10.67 -9.02 18.24
C HIS A 102 9.76 -7.84 18.59
N ALA A 103 9.79 -6.81 17.76
CA ALA A 103 8.85 -5.71 17.81
C ALA A 103 8.23 -5.46 16.45
N MET A 104 7.02 -4.90 16.43
CA MET A 104 6.32 -4.60 15.20
C MET A 104 5.55 -3.29 15.34
N GLN A 105 5.87 -2.33 14.49
CA GLN A 105 5.03 -1.14 14.30
C GLN A 105 3.93 -1.44 13.30
N VAL A 106 2.70 -1.09 13.67
CA VAL A 106 1.51 -1.27 12.84
C VAL A 106 1.10 0.08 12.27
N GLY A 107 1.13 0.18 10.95
CA GLY A 107 0.72 1.36 10.22
C GLY A 107 -0.79 1.59 10.22
N GLY A 108 -1.19 2.79 9.88
CA GLY A 108 -2.58 3.21 9.85
C GLY A 108 -3.30 2.98 8.53
N GLY A 109 -4.36 3.74 8.33
CA GLY A 109 -5.16 3.70 7.10
C GLY A 109 -5.92 5.00 6.89
N GLY A 110 -6.32 5.29 5.64
CA GLY A 110 -6.98 6.54 5.28
C GLY A 110 -6.14 7.75 5.64
N MET A 111 -6.70 8.66 6.42
CA MET A 111 -5.96 9.79 7.00
C MET A 111 -5.42 9.50 8.41
N ASN A 112 -5.41 8.23 8.88
CA ASN A 112 -5.07 7.88 10.27
C ASN A 112 -6.04 8.49 11.31
N GLY A 113 -5.55 9.05 12.40
CA GLY A 113 -6.37 9.70 13.43
C GLY A 113 -6.84 8.79 14.55
N VAL A 114 -6.44 7.50 14.55
CA VAL A 114 -6.74 6.51 15.59
C VAL A 114 -5.51 5.66 15.88
N ILE A 115 -5.32 5.27 17.14
CA ILE A 115 -4.24 4.34 17.51
C ILE A 115 -4.49 2.99 16.84
N THR A 116 -3.52 2.52 16.05
CA THR A 116 -3.64 1.33 15.19
C THR A 116 -3.60 0.01 15.96
N VAL A 117 -2.93 -0.03 17.11
CA VAL A 117 -2.78 -1.22 17.95
C VAL A 117 -3.91 -1.31 18.98
N ARG A 118 -4.65 -2.41 18.96
CA ARG A 118 -5.79 -2.67 19.86
C ARG A 118 -5.43 -3.72 20.89
N GLU A 119 -5.98 -3.55 22.10
CA GLU A 119 -5.97 -4.57 23.15
C GLU A 119 -6.80 -5.79 22.74
N GLY A 120 -6.48 -6.95 23.29
CA GLY A 120 -7.20 -8.21 23.07
C GLY A 120 -6.46 -9.19 22.18
N LYS A 121 -7.21 -10.05 21.50
CA LYS A 121 -6.66 -11.13 20.68
C LYS A 121 -5.83 -10.58 19.51
N ASN A 122 -4.54 -10.94 19.52
CA ASN A 122 -3.64 -10.61 18.41
C ASN A 122 -2.66 -11.78 18.17
N PRO A 123 -2.62 -12.36 16.96
CA PRO A 123 -1.73 -13.49 16.66
C PRO A 123 -0.25 -13.19 16.91
N MET A 124 0.17 -11.93 16.77
CA MET A 124 1.58 -11.54 16.97
C MET A 124 1.96 -11.50 18.45
N LEU A 125 1.04 -11.09 19.34
CA LEU A 125 1.24 -11.24 20.79
C LEU A 125 1.46 -12.69 21.16
N ASN A 126 0.71 -13.63 20.55
CA ASN A 126 0.87 -15.06 20.78
C ASN A 126 2.24 -15.59 20.31
N LYS A 127 2.86 -14.93 19.31
CA LYS A 127 4.22 -15.19 18.85
C LYS A 127 5.29 -14.47 19.70
N GLY A 128 4.91 -13.74 20.75
CA GLY A 128 5.83 -13.02 21.63
C GLY A 128 6.33 -11.68 21.07
N PHE A 129 5.64 -11.08 20.11
CA PHE A 129 5.98 -9.76 19.55
C PHE A 129 5.46 -8.63 20.43
N ALA A 130 6.29 -7.64 20.70
CA ALA A 130 5.81 -6.34 21.18
C ALA A 130 5.18 -5.57 20.01
N LEU A 131 3.95 -5.07 20.20
CA LEU A 131 3.19 -4.40 19.14
C LEU A 131 2.97 -2.94 19.48
N TYR A 132 3.22 -2.03 18.56
CA TYR A 132 3.03 -0.62 18.80
C TYR A 132 2.52 0.15 17.57
N GLY A 133 1.91 1.31 17.83
CA GLY A 133 1.40 2.20 16.81
C GLY A 133 0.79 3.46 17.41
N SER A 134 0.44 4.41 16.56
CA SER A 134 -0.06 5.73 16.96
C SER A 134 -1.27 6.17 16.13
N ASP A 135 -1.84 7.34 16.48
CA ASP A 135 -2.89 8.05 15.74
C ASP A 135 -2.34 9.04 14.69
N ALA A 136 -1.03 9.06 14.50
CA ALA A 136 -0.31 9.91 13.56
C ALA A 136 -0.33 11.43 13.86
N GLY A 137 -0.75 11.85 15.03
CA GLY A 137 -0.64 13.26 15.45
C GLY A 137 -1.82 14.12 15.03
N HIS A 138 -2.97 13.52 14.91
CA HIS A 138 -4.27 14.17 14.87
C HIS A 138 -5.34 13.18 15.31
N GLN A 139 -6.49 13.67 15.75
CA GLN A 139 -7.57 12.83 16.23
C GLN A 139 -8.78 13.03 15.31
N ALA A 140 -8.99 12.10 14.39
CA ALA A 140 -10.10 12.17 13.46
C ALA A 140 -11.41 11.79 14.15
N ALA A 141 -12.37 12.70 14.20
CA ALA A 141 -13.74 12.36 14.50
C ALA A 141 -14.40 11.78 13.23
N GLY A 142 -14.61 10.47 13.18
CA GLY A 142 -15.58 9.89 12.25
C GLY A 142 -15.11 9.43 10.88
N MET A 143 -13.85 9.50 10.51
CA MET A 143 -13.35 8.74 9.34
C MET A 143 -12.94 7.33 9.78
N GLY A 144 -13.89 6.69 10.49
CA GLY A 144 -13.73 5.34 10.98
C GLY A 144 -13.86 4.33 9.84
N PHE A 145 -12.90 3.44 9.75
CA PHE A 145 -13.19 2.13 9.19
C PHE A 145 -14.38 1.52 9.95
N PRO A 146 -15.29 0.81 9.29
CA PRO A 146 -16.38 0.11 9.97
C PRO A 146 -15.82 -0.74 11.11
N GLY A 147 -16.20 -0.48 12.35
CA GLY A 147 -15.74 -1.17 13.55
C GLY A 147 -14.72 -0.42 14.43
N GLY A 148 -14.33 0.81 14.09
CA GLY A 148 -13.55 1.67 14.99
C GLY A 148 -14.42 2.15 16.15
N GLN A 149 -14.30 1.54 17.34
CA GLN A 149 -14.82 2.18 18.55
C GLN A 149 -14.05 3.49 18.72
N GLN A 150 -14.77 4.60 18.84
CA GLN A 150 -14.23 5.91 19.21
C GLN A 150 -13.78 5.82 20.68
N ASN A 151 -12.57 5.33 20.92
CA ASN A 151 -11.97 5.54 22.21
C ASN A 151 -11.65 7.03 22.34
N LYS A 152 -12.06 7.61 23.46
CA LYS A 152 -11.67 8.98 23.80
C LYS A 152 -10.15 9.11 23.65
N PRO A 153 -9.63 10.07 22.88
CA PRO A 153 -8.18 10.22 22.71
C PRO A 153 -7.51 10.47 24.06
N LEU A 154 -6.28 9.99 24.22
CA LEU A 154 -5.48 10.17 25.46
C LEU A 154 -5.18 11.66 25.70
N ALA A 155 -4.86 12.38 24.62
CA ALA A 155 -4.78 13.82 24.56
C ALA A 155 -5.35 14.30 23.23
N SER A 156 -5.87 15.50 23.18
CA SER A 156 -6.47 16.11 21.98
C SER A 156 -5.75 17.40 21.60
N GLY A 157 -5.82 17.76 20.33
CA GLY A 157 -5.35 19.03 19.83
C GLY A 157 -6.20 20.23 20.26
N PRO A 158 -5.77 21.44 19.96
CA PRO A 158 -6.41 22.68 20.41
C PRO A 158 -7.74 22.95 19.72
N MET A 159 -7.97 22.38 18.54
CA MET A 159 -9.19 22.54 17.75
C MET A 159 -9.77 21.17 17.39
N SER A 160 -11.07 21.13 17.09
CA SER A 160 -11.79 19.94 16.67
C SER A 160 -12.04 19.99 15.16
N GLY A 161 -12.09 18.82 14.52
CA GLY A 161 -12.44 18.72 13.10
C GLY A 161 -11.22 18.66 12.18
N ASP A 162 -11.34 19.28 11.01
CA ASP A 162 -10.38 19.12 9.90
C ASP A 162 -9.26 20.20 9.90
N GLU A 163 -9.26 21.12 10.86
CA GLU A 163 -8.29 22.22 10.96
C GLU A 163 -6.84 21.74 11.17
N TRP A 164 -6.63 20.51 11.63
CA TRP A 164 -5.30 19.91 11.68
C TRP A 164 -4.60 19.89 10.31
N ALA A 165 -5.38 19.81 9.23
CA ALA A 165 -4.89 19.82 7.86
C ALA A 165 -4.29 21.19 7.43
N LEU A 166 -4.41 22.22 8.25
CA LEU A 166 -3.78 23.53 8.06
C LEU A 166 -2.47 23.67 8.86
N ASN A 167 -2.15 22.71 9.72
CA ASN A 167 -0.96 22.74 10.57
C ASN A 167 0.18 21.93 9.96
N ASP A 168 1.29 22.59 9.66
CA ASP A 168 2.43 21.96 8.98
C ASP A 168 3.12 20.87 9.81
N GLU A 169 3.15 20.98 11.16
CA GLU A 169 3.70 19.92 11.98
C GLU A 169 2.79 18.67 11.97
N ALA A 170 1.48 18.87 12.00
CA ALA A 170 0.52 17.76 11.90
C ALA A 170 0.60 17.05 10.53
N ILE A 171 0.75 17.82 9.43
CA ILE A 171 0.95 17.25 8.09
C ILE A 171 2.27 16.46 8.01
N ARG A 172 3.38 16.98 8.56
CA ARG A 172 4.66 16.27 8.62
C ARG A 172 4.60 15.04 9.54
N ASN A 173 3.85 15.10 10.63
CA ASN A 173 3.60 13.95 11.48
C ASN A 173 2.88 12.86 10.69
N LEU A 174 1.78 13.19 9.99
CA LEU A 174 1.10 12.26 9.07
C LEU A 174 2.06 11.71 8.01
N GLY A 175 2.91 12.56 7.46
CA GLY A 175 3.84 12.24 6.38
C GLY A 175 4.94 11.27 6.78
N TYR A 176 5.69 11.57 7.83
CA TYR A 176 6.88 10.79 8.18
C TYR A 176 7.29 10.85 9.66
N MET A 177 7.12 12.00 10.37
CA MET A 177 7.73 12.15 11.68
C MET A 177 7.09 11.25 12.74
N GLN A 178 5.77 10.97 12.65
CA GLN A 178 5.08 10.16 13.66
C GLN A 178 5.64 8.73 13.76
N MET A 179 6.06 8.13 12.64
CA MET A 179 6.63 6.78 12.66
C MET A 179 7.90 6.76 13.53
N LYS A 180 8.81 7.72 13.29
CA LYS A 180 10.06 7.85 14.05
C LYS A 180 9.82 8.24 15.51
N LYS A 181 8.99 9.26 15.75
CA LYS A 181 8.66 9.71 17.10
C LYS A 181 8.08 8.57 17.94
N THR A 182 7.14 7.81 17.37
CA THR A 182 6.52 6.64 18.05
C THR A 182 7.53 5.53 18.26
N HIS A 183 8.31 5.19 17.23
CA HIS A 183 9.37 4.19 17.30
C HIS A 183 10.34 4.49 18.45
N ASP A 184 10.91 5.68 18.48
CA ASP A 184 11.92 6.03 19.46
C ASP A 184 11.38 6.05 20.89
N ALA A 185 10.16 6.58 21.09
CA ALA A 185 9.49 6.52 22.39
C ALA A 185 9.29 5.08 22.87
N VAL A 186 8.89 4.19 21.96
CA VAL A 186 8.69 2.78 22.25
C VAL A 186 10.01 2.06 22.53
N MET A 187 11.09 2.36 21.79
CA MET A 187 12.41 1.79 22.06
C MET A 187 12.90 2.14 23.47
N VAL A 188 12.65 3.37 23.95
CA VAL A 188 12.95 3.77 25.34
C VAL A 188 12.11 2.98 26.34
N ILE A 189 10.82 2.80 26.08
CA ILE A 189 9.94 2.00 26.96
C ILE A 189 10.41 0.55 27.03
N MET A 190 10.71 -0.08 25.90
CA MET A 190 11.18 -1.46 25.86
C MET A 190 12.51 -1.63 26.59
N GLU A 191 13.44 -0.71 26.40
CA GLU A 191 14.73 -0.74 27.10
C GLU A 191 14.56 -0.62 28.62
N ARG A 192 13.64 0.22 29.08
CA ARG A 192 13.31 0.36 30.50
C ARG A 192 12.64 -0.89 31.09
N VAL A 193 11.66 -1.46 30.36
CA VAL A 193 10.83 -2.56 30.86
C VAL A 193 11.54 -3.92 30.69
N TYR A 194 12.11 -4.19 29.51
CA TYR A 194 12.78 -5.46 29.22
C TYR A 194 14.29 -5.47 29.52
N GLY A 195 14.88 -4.28 29.76
CA GLY A 195 16.34 -4.14 29.95
C GLY A 195 17.14 -4.13 28.64
N LYS A 196 16.48 -4.21 27.51
CA LYS A 196 17.12 -4.17 26.17
C LYS A 196 16.13 -3.74 25.07
N ARG A 197 16.67 -3.36 23.92
CA ARG A 197 15.93 -3.10 22.69
C ARG A 197 15.63 -4.39 21.93
N PRO A 198 14.66 -4.43 21.01
CA PRO A 198 14.40 -5.59 20.18
C PRO A 198 15.61 -5.94 19.31
N GLN A 199 15.79 -7.23 19.05
CA GLN A 199 16.77 -7.70 18.07
C GLN A 199 16.25 -7.47 16.65
N TYR A 200 14.96 -7.68 16.46
CA TYR A 200 14.28 -7.47 15.18
C TYR A 200 13.09 -6.55 15.35
N ASN A 201 13.00 -5.56 14.50
CA ASN A 201 11.89 -4.63 14.45
C ASN A 201 11.28 -4.62 13.04
N TYR A 202 9.98 -4.78 12.95
CA TYR A 202 9.22 -4.88 11.70
C TYR A 202 8.25 -3.71 11.56
N TYR A 203 7.92 -3.39 10.30
CA TYR A 203 6.82 -2.49 9.96
C TYR A 203 5.79 -3.22 9.12
N VAL A 204 4.51 -3.14 9.48
CA VAL A 204 3.43 -3.77 8.72
C VAL A 204 2.31 -2.78 8.51
N GLY A 205 1.94 -2.56 7.24
CA GLY A 205 0.84 -1.67 6.93
C GLY A 205 0.18 -1.92 5.58
N SER A 206 -1.02 -1.40 5.45
CA SER A 206 -1.82 -1.45 4.22
C SER A 206 -2.34 -0.07 3.87
N SER A 207 -2.49 0.25 2.58
CA SER A 207 -2.98 1.56 2.14
C SER A 207 -2.03 2.69 2.57
N HIS A 208 -2.52 3.64 3.35
CA HIS A 208 -1.66 4.64 3.98
C HIS A 208 -0.56 4.00 4.82
N GLY A 209 -0.86 2.96 5.60
CA GLY A 209 0.16 2.20 6.35
C GLY A 209 1.17 1.49 5.44
N GLY A 210 0.77 1.07 4.24
CA GLY A 210 1.70 0.60 3.21
C GLY A 210 2.65 1.69 2.75
N ARG A 211 2.16 2.93 2.55
CA ARG A 211 2.97 4.13 2.29
C ARG A 211 3.94 4.39 3.43
N GLU A 212 3.47 4.33 4.67
CA GLU A 212 4.31 4.51 5.85
C GLU A 212 5.45 3.48 5.88
N GLY A 213 5.19 2.22 5.50
CA GLY A 213 6.22 1.20 5.34
C GLY A 213 7.30 1.57 4.32
N LEU A 214 6.92 2.13 3.16
CA LEU A 214 7.87 2.67 2.19
C LEU A 214 8.64 3.89 2.76
N MET A 215 7.93 4.77 3.46
CA MET A 215 8.52 5.98 4.04
C MET A 215 9.59 5.65 5.09
N VAL A 216 9.36 4.65 5.95
CA VAL A 216 10.36 4.26 6.95
C VAL A 216 11.60 3.62 6.31
N ALA A 217 11.44 2.87 5.21
CA ALA A 217 12.58 2.37 4.44
C ALA A 217 13.44 3.50 3.87
N GLN A 218 12.80 4.59 3.44
CA GLN A 218 13.45 5.73 2.80
C GLN A 218 14.12 6.67 3.80
N ARG A 219 13.44 7.01 4.90
CA ARG A 219 13.88 8.05 5.85
C ARG A 219 14.57 7.49 7.10
N TYR A 220 14.19 6.28 7.53
CA TYR A 220 14.68 5.67 8.78
C TYR A 220 15.22 4.25 8.54
N PRO A 221 16.15 4.09 7.60
CA PRO A 221 16.58 2.79 7.07
C PRO A 221 17.26 1.88 8.08
N LYS A 222 17.61 2.38 9.28
CA LYS A 222 18.25 1.60 10.35
C LYS A 222 17.26 1.10 11.41
N ASP A 223 16.02 1.59 11.39
CA ASP A 223 15.08 1.36 12.48
C ASP A 223 14.26 0.07 12.29
N TYR A 224 14.25 -0.47 11.06
CA TYR A 224 13.44 -1.65 10.72
C TYR A 224 14.23 -2.66 9.92
N ASN A 225 14.09 -3.94 10.30
CA ASN A 225 14.73 -5.07 9.61
C ASN A 225 13.85 -5.63 8.47
N GLY A 226 12.53 -5.61 8.64
CA GLY A 226 11.58 -6.13 7.65
C GLY A 226 10.33 -5.28 7.52
N ILE A 227 9.83 -5.15 6.30
CA ILE A 227 8.66 -4.34 5.99
C ILE A 227 7.67 -5.15 5.15
N ILE A 228 6.39 -5.13 5.54
CA ILE A 228 5.27 -5.57 4.72
C ILE A 228 4.45 -4.34 4.34
N SER A 229 4.42 -4.03 3.05
CA SER A 229 3.71 -2.89 2.49
C SER A 229 2.63 -3.37 1.51
N ASN A 230 1.38 -3.35 1.94
CA ASN A 230 0.26 -3.77 1.11
C ASN A 230 -0.44 -2.56 0.50
N VAL A 231 -0.75 -2.64 -0.80
CA VAL A 231 -1.46 -1.61 -1.57
C VAL A 231 -1.04 -0.18 -1.20
N PRO A 232 0.28 0.14 -1.21
CA PRO A 232 0.79 1.40 -0.71
C PRO A 232 0.30 2.60 -1.51
N ILE A 233 -0.04 3.67 -0.82
CA ILE A 233 -0.33 4.96 -1.46
C ILE A 233 0.99 5.70 -1.68
N VAL A 234 1.74 5.34 -2.71
CA VAL A 234 3.11 5.83 -2.95
C VAL A 234 3.17 7.35 -3.04
N ASN A 235 2.41 7.93 -3.98
CA ASN A 235 2.32 9.37 -4.19
C ASN A 235 1.07 9.92 -3.50
N PHE A 236 1.12 10.09 -2.17
CA PHE A 236 -0.05 10.47 -1.39
C PHE A 236 -0.61 11.84 -1.80
N SER A 237 0.26 12.83 -2.02
CA SER A 237 -0.16 14.16 -2.45
C SER A 237 -0.89 14.14 -3.79
N SER A 238 -0.44 13.30 -4.73
CA SER A 238 -1.06 13.16 -6.06
C SER A 238 -2.32 12.29 -6.01
N LEU A 239 -2.34 11.24 -5.18
CA LEU A 239 -3.54 10.44 -5.02
C LEU A 239 -4.70 11.27 -4.45
N MET A 240 -4.45 12.12 -3.45
CA MET A 240 -5.48 12.99 -2.89
C MET A 240 -6.01 13.99 -3.91
N LEU A 241 -5.16 14.43 -4.82
CA LEU A 241 -5.54 15.34 -5.91
C LEU A 241 -6.23 14.59 -7.08
N GLY A 242 -5.89 13.34 -7.33
CA GLY A 242 -6.34 12.58 -8.50
C GLY A 242 -7.86 12.62 -8.75
N PRO A 243 -8.72 12.34 -7.76
CA PRO A 243 -10.18 12.44 -7.93
C PRO A 243 -10.65 13.85 -8.29
N GLU A 244 -9.99 14.88 -7.74
CA GLU A 244 -10.34 16.27 -8.03
C GLU A 244 -9.92 16.68 -9.45
N LEU A 245 -8.77 16.18 -9.93
CA LEU A 245 -8.36 16.37 -11.31
C LEU A 245 -9.37 15.76 -12.30
N ILE A 246 -9.90 14.58 -11.98
CA ILE A 246 -10.97 13.95 -12.80
C ILE A 246 -12.23 14.81 -12.77
N ARG A 247 -12.64 15.33 -11.62
CA ARG A 247 -13.80 16.25 -11.53
C ARG A 247 -13.58 17.55 -12.28
N ILE A 248 -12.34 18.07 -12.27
CA ILE A 248 -11.95 19.23 -13.09
C ILE A 248 -12.09 18.89 -14.58
N GLN A 249 -11.63 17.72 -15.01
CA GLN A 249 -11.81 17.21 -16.36
C GLN A 249 -13.30 17.11 -16.74
N GLU A 250 -14.14 16.71 -15.79
CA GLU A 250 -15.58 16.57 -15.93
C GLU A 250 -16.40 17.82 -15.56
N LYS A 251 -15.82 19.04 -15.54
CA LYS A 251 -16.58 20.26 -15.22
C LYS A 251 -17.80 20.43 -16.12
N SER A 252 -17.65 20.20 -17.42
CA SER A 252 -18.77 20.19 -18.37
C SER A 252 -19.51 18.85 -18.38
N LEU A 253 -20.83 18.89 -18.59
CA LEU A 253 -21.63 17.70 -18.85
C LEU A 253 -21.17 16.92 -20.09
N LYS A 254 -20.58 17.58 -21.06
CA LYS A 254 -20.04 16.93 -22.27
C LYS A 254 -18.92 15.95 -21.95
N ASN A 255 -18.09 16.26 -20.94
CA ASN A 255 -16.96 15.45 -20.52
C ASN A 255 -17.34 14.39 -19.47
N TRP A 256 -18.55 14.47 -18.93
CA TRP A 256 -18.98 13.58 -17.86
C TRP A 256 -19.27 12.18 -18.39
N VAL A 257 -18.49 11.21 -17.91
CA VAL A 257 -18.74 9.78 -18.15
C VAL A 257 -19.76 9.30 -17.11
N THR A 258 -20.97 8.98 -17.58
CA THR A 258 -22.05 8.59 -16.70
C THR A 258 -21.89 7.16 -16.17
N PRO A 259 -22.41 6.81 -14.97
CA PRO A 259 -22.44 5.44 -14.47
C PRO A 259 -23.12 4.44 -15.44
N ALA A 260 -24.02 4.91 -16.27
CA ALA A 260 -24.67 4.09 -17.29
C ALA A 260 -23.68 3.47 -18.30
N LYS A 261 -22.54 4.12 -18.54
CA LYS A 261 -21.52 3.68 -19.52
C LYS A 261 -20.53 2.66 -18.97
N VAL A 262 -20.55 2.37 -17.67
CA VAL A 262 -19.55 1.51 -16.99
C VAL A 262 -19.46 0.11 -17.62
N ASN A 263 -20.59 -0.49 -18.00
CA ASN A 263 -20.59 -1.83 -18.62
C ASN A 263 -19.89 -1.83 -19.98
N ALA A 264 -20.12 -0.82 -20.81
CA ALA A 264 -19.48 -0.71 -22.12
C ALA A 264 -17.95 -0.56 -21.99
N ILE A 265 -17.49 0.27 -21.06
CA ILE A 265 -16.07 0.49 -20.79
C ILE A 265 -15.41 -0.81 -20.30
N ARG A 266 -16.01 -1.49 -19.33
CA ARG A 266 -15.52 -2.76 -18.81
C ARG A 266 -15.48 -3.84 -19.89
N THR A 267 -16.51 -3.95 -20.71
CA THR A 267 -16.59 -4.89 -21.83
C THR A 267 -15.49 -4.64 -22.84
N GLU A 268 -15.18 -3.38 -23.14
CA GLU A 268 -14.09 -3.04 -24.05
C GLU A 268 -12.71 -3.40 -23.50
N PHE A 269 -12.48 -3.20 -22.19
CA PHE A 269 -11.25 -3.65 -21.57
C PHE A 269 -11.09 -5.17 -21.66
N LEU A 270 -12.13 -5.93 -21.37
CA LEU A 270 -12.10 -7.39 -21.51
C LEU A 270 -11.89 -7.80 -22.97
N ARG A 271 -12.61 -7.17 -23.92
CA ARG A 271 -12.50 -7.50 -25.35
C ARG A 271 -11.07 -7.40 -25.88
N GLN A 272 -10.31 -6.40 -25.42
CA GLN A 272 -8.94 -6.18 -25.87
C GLN A 272 -7.89 -6.92 -25.03
N CYS A 273 -8.15 -7.20 -23.77
CA CYS A 273 -7.12 -7.61 -22.82
C CYS A 273 -7.26 -9.05 -22.31
N ASP A 274 -8.45 -9.65 -22.32
CA ASP A 274 -8.72 -10.96 -21.72
C ASP A 274 -7.81 -12.09 -22.26
N THR A 275 -7.49 -12.05 -23.57
CA THR A 275 -6.67 -13.08 -24.22
C THR A 275 -5.16 -12.79 -24.16
N LEU A 276 -4.72 -11.68 -23.58
CA LEU A 276 -3.30 -11.31 -23.54
C LEU A 276 -2.44 -12.24 -22.66
N ASP A 277 -3.08 -13.02 -21.81
CA ASP A 277 -2.43 -14.02 -20.97
C ASP A 277 -2.57 -15.45 -21.50
N GLY A 278 -3.19 -15.64 -22.68
CA GLY A 278 -3.38 -16.93 -23.35
C GLY A 278 -4.71 -17.62 -23.05
N LEU A 279 -5.61 -17.01 -22.26
CA LEU A 279 -6.91 -17.59 -21.89
C LEU A 279 -8.02 -16.53 -21.99
N ALA A 280 -9.21 -16.93 -22.41
CA ALA A 280 -10.39 -16.06 -22.42
C ALA A 280 -11.35 -16.50 -21.30
N ASP A 281 -11.04 -16.09 -20.05
CA ASP A 281 -11.77 -16.53 -18.86
C ASP A 281 -12.32 -15.36 -18.00
N GLY A 282 -12.31 -14.14 -18.54
CA GLY A 282 -12.78 -12.94 -17.84
C GLY A 282 -11.76 -12.37 -16.84
N MET A 283 -10.47 -12.76 -16.97
CA MET A 283 -9.37 -12.25 -16.16
C MET A 283 -8.33 -11.55 -17.03
N ILE A 284 -7.83 -10.42 -16.59
CA ILE A 284 -6.74 -9.70 -17.26
C ILE A 284 -5.47 -9.89 -16.43
N ASN A 285 -4.74 -10.99 -16.67
CA ASN A 285 -3.51 -11.26 -15.94
C ASN A 285 -2.30 -10.50 -16.51
N ASN A 286 -2.27 -10.23 -17.82
CA ASN A 286 -1.21 -9.41 -18.43
C ASN A 286 -1.53 -7.91 -18.27
N TYR A 287 -1.47 -7.44 -17.04
CA TYR A 287 -1.79 -6.06 -16.65
C TYR A 287 -0.88 -5.01 -17.30
N MET A 288 0.38 -5.36 -17.58
CA MET A 288 1.31 -4.42 -18.24
C MET A 288 0.95 -4.21 -19.71
N ALA A 289 0.65 -5.28 -20.45
CA ALA A 289 0.19 -5.15 -21.83
C ALA A 289 -1.15 -4.41 -21.90
N ALA A 290 -2.08 -4.68 -20.97
CA ALA A 290 -3.34 -3.95 -20.87
C ALA A 290 -3.10 -2.45 -20.62
N ARG A 291 -2.18 -2.10 -19.73
CA ARG A 291 -1.78 -0.71 -19.48
C ARG A 291 -1.25 -0.02 -20.74
N ILE A 292 -0.35 -0.67 -21.45
CA ILE A 292 0.25 -0.12 -22.69
C ILE A 292 -0.83 0.14 -23.75
N LEU A 293 -1.81 -0.75 -23.89
CA LEU A 293 -2.89 -0.58 -24.88
C LEU A 293 -3.71 0.70 -24.66
N PHE A 294 -3.94 1.10 -23.42
CA PHE A 294 -4.82 2.22 -23.05
C PHE A 294 -4.06 3.49 -22.63
N ASN A 295 -2.73 3.43 -22.45
CA ASN A 295 -1.93 4.60 -22.17
C ASN A 295 -1.56 5.33 -23.46
N VAL A 296 -2.42 6.24 -23.89
CA VAL A 296 -2.27 6.96 -25.17
C VAL A 296 -1.12 7.98 -25.17
N HIS A 297 -0.57 8.36 -24.01
CA HIS A 297 0.50 9.35 -23.93
C HIS A 297 1.89 8.76 -24.21
N ASP A 298 2.07 7.47 -24.01
CA ASP A 298 3.38 6.82 -24.19
C ASP A 298 3.60 6.25 -25.60
N ASN A 299 2.64 6.43 -26.52
CA ASN A 299 2.68 6.02 -27.95
C ASN A 299 3.02 4.54 -28.22
N PHE A 300 2.80 3.64 -27.28
CA PHE A 300 3.08 2.21 -27.43
C PHE A 300 1.84 1.38 -27.81
N GLY A 301 0.65 1.94 -27.67
CA GLY A 301 -0.62 1.27 -27.92
C GLY A 301 -1.15 1.46 -29.35
N PRO A 302 -2.30 0.88 -29.69
CA PRO A 302 -3.01 1.13 -30.92
C PRO A 302 -3.37 2.62 -31.02
N ALA A 303 -3.48 3.12 -32.25
CA ALA A 303 -3.75 4.55 -32.52
C ALA A 303 -5.02 5.08 -31.82
N ASP A 304 -6.01 4.22 -31.56
CA ASP A 304 -7.25 4.55 -30.84
C ASP A 304 -7.83 3.31 -30.14
N PRO A 305 -7.48 3.06 -28.88
CA PRO A 305 -8.03 1.92 -28.14
C PRO A 305 -9.53 2.07 -27.85
N TRP A 306 -10.10 3.26 -28.02
CA TRP A 306 -11.50 3.58 -27.75
C TRP A 306 -12.39 3.57 -29.02
N ALA A 307 -11.82 3.25 -30.20
CA ALA A 307 -12.54 3.32 -31.48
C ALA A 307 -13.89 2.58 -31.47
N ALA A 308 -13.96 1.41 -30.83
CA ALA A 308 -15.18 0.61 -30.75
C ALA A 308 -16.29 1.25 -29.91
N LEU A 309 -15.94 2.15 -28.99
CA LEU A 309 -16.90 2.84 -28.14
C LEU A 309 -17.32 4.23 -28.67
N ARG A 310 -16.71 4.73 -29.75
CA ARG A 310 -17.04 6.06 -30.27
C ARG A 310 -18.50 6.16 -30.70
N ALA A 311 -19.15 7.23 -30.24
CA ALA A 311 -20.51 7.56 -30.64
C ALA A 311 -20.53 7.99 -32.12
N PRO A 312 -21.53 7.53 -32.92
CA PRO A 312 -21.65 7.92 -34.31
C PRO A 312 -21.77 9.44 -34.46
N LYS A 313 -20.94 10.03 -35.33
CA LYS A 313 -20.90 11.49 -35.56
C LYS A 313 -20.71 12.32 -34.30
N ASN A 314 -20.01 11.77 -33.32
CA ASN A 314 -19.78 12.37 -32.00
C ASN A 314 -21.10 12.75 -31.27
N SER A 315 -22.16 12.03 -31.50
CA SER A 315 -23.44 12.24 -30.82
C SER A 315 -23.86 10.99 -30.11
N ASP A 316 -24.01 11.06 -28.80
CA ASP A 316 -24.45 9.94 -27.97
C ASP A 316 -25.94 9.66 -28.26
N PRO A 317 -26.28 8.48 -28.82
CA PRO A 317 -27.66 8.15 -29.19
C PRO A 317 -28.57 7.95 -27.97
N ASP A 318 -28.01 7.49 -26.84
CA ASP A 318 -28.72 7.29 -25.58
C ASP A 318 -27.78 7.43 -24.38
N PRO A 319 -27.69 8.61 -23.75
CA PRO A 319 -26.85 8.84 -22.58
C PRO A 319 -27.20 7.95 -21.38
N SER A 320 -28.40 7.41 -21.32
CA SER A 320 -28.88 6.52 -20.25
C SER A 320 -28.63 5.03 -20.50
N ASP A 321 -28.07 4.67 -21.67
CA ASP A 321 -27.80 3.28 -22.05
C ASP A 321 -26.83 2.61 -21.06
N LYS A 322 -27.29 1.53 -20.43
CA LYS A 322 -26.54 0.73 -19.45
C LYS A 322 -25.98 -0.56 -20.06
N SER A 323 -26.20 -0.77 -21.35
CA SER A 323 -25.77 -1.99 -22.03
C SER A 323 -24.28 -1.95 -22.35
N GLU A 324 -23.76 -3.09 -22.77
CA GLU A 324 -22.40 -3.25 -23.25
C GLU A 324 -22.16 -2.56 -24.61
N SER A 325 -23.25 -2.16 -25.30
CA SER A 325 -23.22 -1.45 -26.57
C SER A 325 -23.26 0.07 -26.44
N ALA A 326 -23.35 0.60 -25.24
CA ALA A 326 -23.32 2.04 -24.98
C ALA A 326 -22.13 2.73 -25.65
N LYS A 327 -22.36 3.97 -26.12
CA LYS A 327 -21.33 4.74 -26.84
C LYS A 327 -20.87 5.94 -26.02
N LEU A 328 -19.65 6.39 -26.30
CA LEU A 328 -19.01 7.55 -25.69
C LEU A 328 -18.73 8.62 -26.75
N THR A 329 -18.98 9.87 -26.41
CA THR A 329 -18.54 11.00 -27.24
C THR A 329 -17.03 11.17 -27.17
N ASP A 330 -16.44 11.95 -28.07
CA ASP A 330 -15.00 12.24 -28.07
C ASP A 330 -14.58 12.96 -26.76
N GLU A 331 -15.47 13.79 -26.19
CA GLU A 331 -15.21 14.46 -24.90
C GLU A 331 -15.22 13.48 -23.72
N GLN A 332 -16.10 12.49 -23.72
CA GLN A 332 -16.12 11.42 -22.72
C GLN A 332 -14.90 10.49 -22.87
N ILE A 333 -14.48 10.20 -24.10
CA ILE A 333 -13.26 9.42 -24.37
C ILE A 333 -12.04 10.14 -23.82
N LYS A 334 -11.90 11.47 -24.00
CA LYS A 334 -10.80 12.25 -23.39
C LYS A 334 -10.77 12.12 -21.87
N THR A 335 -11.92 12.01 -21.21
CA THR A 335 -11.96 11.74 -19.77
C THR A 335 -11.42 10.35 -19.45
N MET A 336 -11.75 9.33 -20.25
CA MET A 336 -11.22 7.98 -20.06
C MET A 336 -9.70 7.92 -20.35
N GLU A 337 -9.22 8.59 -21.39
CA GLU A 337 -7.79 8.73 -21.67
C GLU A 337 -7.07 9.39 -20.50
N PHE A 338 -7.65 10.43 -19.92
CA PHE A 338 -7.11 11.08 -18.72
C PHE A 338 -6.99 10.12 -17.52
N VAL A 339 -7.98 9.26 -17.30
CA VAL A 339 -8.02 8.31 -16.18
C VAL A 339 -6.99 7.18 -16.35
N TYR A 340 -6.76 6.72 -17.57
CA TYR A 340 -5.93 5.52 -17.84
C TYR A 340 -4.56 5.82 -18.43
N SER A 341 -4.18 7.09 -18.54
CA SER A 341 -2.84 7.51 -18.95
C SER A 341 -2.11 8.20 -17.81
N SER A 342 -0.77 8.19 -17.83
CA SER A 342 0.03 8.87 -16.83
C SER A 342 -0.22 10.38 -16.86
N TYR A 343 -0.49 10.96 -15.69
CA TYR A 343 -0.70 12.39 -15.52
C TYR A 343 0.64 13.12 -15.37
N ALA A 344 0.92 14.09 -16.24
CA ALA A 344 2.14 14.88 -16.18
C ALA A 344 1.98 16.12 -15.28
N PHE A 345 2.95 16.33 -14.41
CA PHE A 345 3.00 17.52 -13.54
C PHE A 345 3.57 18.73 -14.29
N ALA A 346 3.12 19.93 -13.95
CA ALA A 346 3.68 21.18 -14.48
C ALA A 346 5.13 21.39 -14.06
N THR A 347 5.48 20.98 -12.83
CA THR A 347 6.84 20.96 -12.30
C THR A 347 7.10 19.62 -11.60
N PRO A 348 8.35 19.13 -11.58
CA PRO A 348 8.69 17.94 -10.83
C PRO A 348 8.34 18.09 -9.35
N LEU A 349 7.79 17.04 -8.76
CA LEU A 349 7.54 16.93 -7.32
C LEU A 349 8.77 16.35 -6.61
N ALA A 350 8.62 15.94 -5.35
CA ALA A 350 9.67 15.30 -4.56
C ALA A 350 10.35 14.18 -5.35
N ASN A 351 11.64 13.96 -5.09
CA ASN A 351 12.46 12.94 -5.76
C ASN A 351 12.52 13.07 -7.30
N ALA A 352 12.26 14.28 -7.82
CA ALA A 352 12.21 14.59 -9.26
C ALA A 352 11.12 13.81 -10.03
N VAL A 353 10.07 13.36 -9.37
CA VAL A 353 8.93 12.68 -9.99
C VAL A 353 8.17 13.68 -10.88
N LYS A 354 7.96 13.30 -12.15
CA LYS A 354 7.34 14.15 -13.17
C LYS A 354 5.92 13.74 -13.54
N THR A 355 5.54 12.53 -13.18
CA THR A 355 4.25 11.95 -13.57
C THR A 355 3.63 11.19 -12.42
N PHE A 356 2.32 11.09 -12.43
CA PHE A 356 1.54 10.21 -11.58
C PHE A 356 0.92 9.12 -12.45
N GLY A 357 1.27 7.86 -12.20
CA GLY A 357 0.63 6.72 -12.84
C GLY A 357 -0.81 6.62 -12.38
N MET A 358 -1.73 6.73 -13.31
CA MET A 358 -3.16 6.66 -13.05
C MET A 358 -3.62 5.19 -12.92
N TRP A 359 -4.92 4.95 -12.95
CA TRP A 359 -5.49 3.61 -12.81
C TRP A 359 -5.24 2.73 -14.04
N LEU A 360 -5.34 1.41 -13.87
CA LEU A 360 -5.18 0.47 -14.97
C LEU A 360 -6.53 0.14 -15.64
N PRO A 361 -6.54 -0.30 -16.90
CA PRO A 361 -7.75 -0.78 -17.57
C PRO A 361 -8.45 -1.94 -16.88
N THR A 362 -7.73 -2.69 -16.04
CA THR A 362 -8.27 -3.76 -15.20
C THR A 362 -9.05 -3.25 -13.99
N THR A 363 -8.88 -1.97 -13.64
CA THR A 363 -9.55 -1.34 -12.50
C THR A 363 -11.03 -1.14 -12.81
N GLN A 364 -11.89 -1.25 -11.79
CA GLN A 364 -13.30 -0.90 -11.94
C GLN A 364 -13.42 0.58 -12.35
N PRO A 365 -14.14 0.90 -13.42
CA PRO A 365 -14.18 2.27 -13.95
C PRO A 365 -14.78 3.30 -12.98
N ASP A 366 -15.52 2.85 -11.97
CA ASP A 366 -16.16 3.67 -10.93
C ASP A 366 -15.33 3.82 -9.65
N GLY A 367 -14.07 3.37 -9.67
CA GLY A 367 -13.18 3.42 -8.50
C GLY A 367 -12.90 4.83 -8.01
N PHE A 368 -12.81 5.01 -6.69
CA PHE A 368 -12.56 6.26 -5.98
C PHE A 368 -13.45 7.43 -6.44
N GLY A 369 -14.67 7.13 -6.90
CA GLY A 369 -15.61 8.12 -7.42
C GLY A 369 -15.28 8.65 -8.82
N MET A 370 -14.46 7.94 -9.60
CA MET A 370 -14.10 8.35 -10.97
C MET A 370 -15.33 8.46 -11.87
N ILE A 371 -16.20 7.46 -11.84
CA ILE A 371 -17.48 7.51 -12.55
C ILE A 371 -18.60 7.58 -11.52
N SER A 372 -18.81 8.76 -10.99
CA SER A 372 -19.83 9.03 -9.97
C SER A 372 -21.11 9.54 -10.61
N GLY A 373 -22.25 9.04 -10.14
CA GLY A 373 -23.55 9.62 -10.44
C GLY A 373 -23.77 10.98 -9.79
N GLN A 374 -22.87 11.42 -8.92
CA GLN A 374 -22.97 12.66 -8.15
C GLN A 374 -22.17 13.78 -8.83
N ARG A 375 -22.82 14.96 -8.95
CA ARG A 375 -22.18 16.19 -9.40
C ARG A 375 -21.89 17.08 -8.18
N TYR A 376 -20.72 17.70 -8.17
CA TYR A 376 -20.25 18.55 -7.09
C TYR A 376 -20.39 20.03 -7.44
N LYS A 377 -20.47 20.88 -6.44
CA LYS A 377 -20.59 22.33 -6.62
C LYS A 377 -19.47 22.88 -7.49
N GLY A 378 -19.83 23.53 -8.56
CA GLY A 378 -18.90 24.05 -9.59
C GLY A 378 -18.81 23.19 -10.86
N GLN A 379 -19.44 22.02 -10.87
CA GLN A 379 -19.65 21.23 -12.09
C GLN A 379 -21.01 21.57 -12.70
N GLU A 380 -21.09 21.61 -14.04
CA GLU A 380 -22.34 21.79 -14.77
C GLU A 380 -23.35 20.68 -14.40
N GLY A 381 -24.61 21.01 -14.20
CA GLY A 381 -25.67 20.08 -13.79
C GLY A 381 -25.66 19.70 -12.29
N ALA A 382 -24.81 20.32 -11.48
CA ALA A 382 -24.89 20.16 -10.01
C ALA A 382 -26.16 20.81 -9.46
N VAL A 383 -26.78 20.18 -8.47
CA VAL A 383 -27.92 20.74 -7.75
C VAL A 383 -27.49 21.93 -6.87
N GLU A 384 -28.42 22.81 -6.51
CA GLU A 384 -28.12 24.04 -5.75
C GLU A 384 -27.37 23.78 -4.45
N ASN A 385 -27.73 22.72 -3.73
CA ASN A 385 -27.12 22.29 -2.47
C ASN A 385 -26.12 21.16 -2.63
N ALA A 386 -25.52 21.00 -3.82
CA ALA A 386 -24.51 19.99 -4.06
C ALA A 386 -23.33 20.15 -3.09
N LEU A 387 -22.75 19.00 -2.70
CA LEU A 387 -21.54 18.99 -1.89
C LEU A 387 -20.40 19.71 -2.63
N VAL A 388 -19.59 20.43 -1.88
CA VAL A 388 -18.36 21.06 -2.45
C VAL A 388 -17.32 19.98 -2.74
N HIS A 389 -17.31 18.92 -1.94
CA HIS A 389 -16.26 17.90 -1.99
C HIS A 389 -16.69 16.57 -1.35
N ASN A 390 -16.00 15.50 -1.65
CA ASN A 390 -16.06 14.29 -0.85
C ASN A 390 -14.94 14.29 0.21
N SER A 391 -15.11 13.51 1.26
CA SER A 391 -14.35 13.63 2.51
C SER A 391 -12.86 13.23 2.43
N LEU A 392 -12.43 12.38 1.50
CA LEU A 392 -11.06 11.87 1.48
C LEU A 392 -10.10 12.72 0.64
N GLY A 393 -10.50 13.09 -0.57
CA GLY A 393 -9.67 13.91 -1.47
C GLY A 393 -9.53 15.36 -1.00
N THR A 394 -10.51 15.84 -0.25
CA THR A 394 -10.64 17.26 0.06
C THR A 394 -9.61 17.77 1.05
N LEU A 395 -9.39 17.04 2.15
CA LEU A 395 -8.39 17.47 3.13
C LEU A 395 -7.01 17.60 2.48
N GLY A 396 -6.66 16.63 1.63
CA GLY A 396 -5.40 16.66 0.89
C GLY A 396 -5.27 17.86 -0.04
N VAL A 397 -6.36 18.26 -0.72
CA VAL A 397 -6.34 19.38 -1.65
C VAL A 397 -6.58 20.70 -0.92
N THR A 398 -7.75 20.85 -0.27
CA THR A 398 -8.14 22.13 0.30
C THR A 398 -7.39 22.44 1.60
N GLY A 399 -7.11 21.46 2.44
CA GLY A 399 -6.30 21.61 3.65
C GLY A 399 -4.82 21.71 3.34
N PHE A 400 -4.21 20.64 2.84
CA PHE A 400 -2.75 20.56 2.70
C PHE A 400 -2.19 21.50 1.63
N ILE A 401 -2.83 21.55 0.44
CA ILE A 401 -2.33 22.30 -0.71
C ILE A 401 -2.88 23.73 -0.72
N MET A 402 -4.20 23.90 -0.69
CA MET A 402 -4.83 25.22 -0.80
C MET A 402 -4.81 26.03 0.52
N GLN A 403 -4.51 25.38 1.66
CA GLN A 403 -4.49 25.98 3.00
C GLN A 403 -5.81 26.70 3.36
N ASN A 404 -6.91 26.15 2.87
CA ASN A 404 -8.27 26.63 3.14
C ASN A 404 -9.27 25.47 3.02
N ILE A 405 -9.65 24.87 4.15
CA ILE A 405 -10.61 23.74 4.18
C ILE A 405 -12.00 24.06 3.60
N LYS A 406 -12.33 25.35 3.43
CA LYS A 406 -13.60 25.81 2.83
C LYS A 406 -13.48 26.09 1.32
N ALA A 407 -12.28 26.02 0.74
CA ALA A 407 -12.09 26.23 -0.67
C ALA A 407 -12.80 25.15 -1.52
N ASN A 408 -13.09 25.48 -2.78
CA ASN A 408 -13.56 24.47 -3.72
C ASN A 408 -12.34 23.82 -4.38
N PRO A 409 -12.13 22.50 -4.24
CA PRO A 409 -10.99 21.82 -4.86
C PRO A 409 -11.00 21.91 -6.40
N LEU A 410 -12.15 22.17 -7.03
CA LEU A 410 -12.26 22.38 -8.48
C LEU A 410 -11.63 23.70 -8.97
N ASP A 411 -11.22 24.58 -8.05
CA ASP A 411 -10.46 25.80 -8.36
C ASP A 411 -8.95 25.53 -8.48
N TYR A 412 -8.51 24.31 -8.16
CA TYR A 412 -7.11 23.92 -8.34
C TYR A 412 -6.71 23.98 -9.82
N VAL A 413 -5.54 24.59 -10.07
CA VAL A 413 -4.93 24.66 -11.41
C VAL A 413 -3.51 24.13 -11.31
N GLU A 414 -3.20 23.11 -12.10
CA GLU A 414 -1.87 22.54 -12.18
C GLU A 414 -0.86 23.60 -12.64
N GLY A 415 0.26 23.71 -11.92
CA GLY A 415 1.26 24.78 -12.19
C GLY A 415 0.82 26.17 -11.77
N GLY A 416 -0.36 26.34 -11.14
CA GLY A 416 -0.91 27.60 -10.67
C GLY A 416 -0.34 28.08 -9.33
N GLN A 417 -1.11 28.94 -8.65
CA GLN A 417 -0.67 29.63 -7.43
C GLN A 417 -0.30 28.71 -6.27
N TRP A 418 -0.82 27.47 -6.22
CA TRP A 418 -0.53 26.50 -5.18
C TRP A 418 0.62 25.55 -5.50
N ASN A 419 1.26 25.69 -6.67
CA ASN A 419 2.25 24.72 -7.14
C ASN A 419 3.43 24.59 -6.17
N LYS A 420 3.97 25.69 -5.66
CA LYS A 420 5.06 25.67 -4.67
C LYS A 420 4.66 24.95 -3.38
N ARG A 421 3.42 25.13 -2.92
CA ARG A 421 2.92 24.43 -1.74
C ARG A 421 2.74 22.94 -2.01
N ARG A 422 2.29 22.58 -3.20
CA ARG A 422 2.19 21.18 -3.63
C ARG A 422 3.54 20.49 -3.64
N GLU A 423 4.59 21.11 -4.17
CA GLU A 423 5.96 20.60 -4.11
C GLU A 423 6.38 20.33 -2.66
N GLN A 424 6.15 21.26 -1.76
CA GLN A 424 6.45 21.10 -0.34
C GLN A 424 5.66 19.97 0.31
N VAL A 425 4.36 19.86 0.01
CA VAL A 425 3.49 18.78 0.53
C VAL A 425 3.94 17.41 0.01
N SER A 426 4.38 17.34 -1.25
CA SER A 426 4.95 16.13 -1.81
C SER A 426 6.21 15.66 -1.07
N GLU A 427 7.13 16.58 -0.71
CA GLU A 427 8.31 16.23 0.09
C GLU A 427 7.96 15.61 1.45
N TRP A 428 6.83 15.97 2.02
CA TRP A 428 6.40 15.47 3.33
C TRP A 428 5.62 14.16 3.25
N LEU A 429 4.81 14.00 2.21
CA LEU A 429 3.80 12.94 2.15
C LEU A 429 4.11 11.81 1.16
N ASP A 430 4.87 12.07 0.10
CA ASP A 430 5.11 11.07 -0.94
C ASP A 430 6.28 10.14 -0.55
N SER A 431 6.09 8.85 -0.75
CA SER A 431 7.07 7.80 -0.43
C SER A 431 7.61 7.17 -1.71
N ASP A 432 8.12 8.03 -2.59
CA ASP A 432 8.51 7.69 -3.96
C ASP A 432 10.01 7.84 -4.24
N ASN A 433 10.86 7.90 -3.20
CA ASN A 433 12.29 7.91 -3.38
C ASN A 433 12.78 6.59 -4.01
N PRO A 434 13.38 6.62 -5.22
CA PRO A 434 13.82 5.41 -5.91
C PRO A 434 15.14 4.85 -5.37
N ASP A 435 15.78 5.50 -4.40
CA ASP A 435 17.04 5.07 -3.81
C ASP A 435 16.84 4.50 -2.39
N LEU A 436 16.81 3.18 -2.29
CA LEU A 436 16.76 2.45 -1.03
C LEU A 436 18.13 1.85 -0.63
N THR A 437 19.23 2.40 -1.16
CA THR A 437 20.58 1.88 -0.89
C THR A 437 20.89 1.82 0.60
N ALA A 438 20.51 2.84 1.36
CA ALA A 438 20.72 2.85 2.81
C ALA A 438 19.93 1.74 3.53
N PHE A 439 18.71 1.46 3.13
CA PHE A 439 17.90 0.37 3.69
C PHE A 439 18.50 -1.00 3.34
N TYR A 440 18.87 -1.21 2.09
CA TYR A 440 19.52 -2.42 1.63
C TYR A 440 20.84 -2.69 2.36
N THR A 441 21.72 -1.68 2.50
CA THR A 441 23.03 -1.84 3.15
C THR A 441 22.94 -2.08 4.66
N ASN A 442 21.82 -1.69 5.29
CA ASN A 442 21.52 -2.04 6.67
C ASN A 442 20.87 -3.43 6.83
N GLY A 443 20.74 -4.21 5.74
CA GLY A 443 20.16 -5.56 5.76
C GLY A 443 18.64 -5.59 5.71
N GLY A 444 17.97 -4.46 5.51
CA GLY A 444 16.52 -4.37 5.45
C GLY A 444 15.90 -5.18 4.30
N LYS A 445 14.72 -5.74 4.52
CA LYS A 445 13.96 -6.53 3.54
C LYS A 445 12.54 -5.97 3.42
N ILE A 446 11.97 -5.97 2.20
CA ILE A 446 10.60 -5.46 1.99
C ILE A 446 9.80 -6.36 1.03
N ILE A 447 8.58 -6.68 1.43
CA ILE A 447 7.57 -7.32 0.58
C ILE A 447 6.46 -6.31 0.32
N ILE A 448 6.19 -6.06 -0.95
CA ILE A 448 5.10 -5.20 -1.42
C ILE A 448 4.09 -6.09 -2.13
N THR A 449 2.79 -5.89 -1.84
CA THR A 449 1.71 -6.58 -2.54
C THR A 449 0.69 -5.58 -3.03
N ILE A 450 0.32 -5.64 -4.31
CA ILE A 450 -0.66 -4.74 -4.92
C ILE A 450 -1.73 -5.50 -5.68
N GLY A 451 -2.88 -4.87 -5.88
CA GLY A 451 -3.98 -5.39 -6.70
C GLY A 451 -4.20 -4.54 -7.94
N THR A 452 -4.40 -5.17 -9.12
CA THR A 452 -4.57 -4.42 -10.37
C THR A 452 -5.92 -3.73 -10.51
N MET A 453 -6.91 -4.12 -9.72
CA MET A 453 -8.23 -3.48 -9.63
C MET A 453 -8.38 -2.62 -8.38
N ASP A 454 -7.26 -2.18 -7.80
CA ASP A 454 -7.30 -1.25 -6.68
C ASP A 454 -7.92 0.08 -7.15
N ASN A 455 -9.10 0.36 -6.61
CA ASN A 455 -9.87 1.55 -6.97
C ASN A 455 -9.59 2.75 -6.05
N ILE A 456 -8.70 2.60 -5.07
CA ILE A 456 -8.29 3.65 -4.14
C ILE A 456 -6.83 4.03 -4.41
N ALA A 457 -5.87 3.15 -4.08
CA ALA A 457 -4.47 3.38 -4.37
C ALA A 457 -4.20 3.07 -5.85
N SER A 458 -3.69 4.03 -6.61
CA SER A 458 -3.45 3.82 -8.04
C SER A 458 -2.44 2.69 -8.30
N PRO A 459 -2.82 1.60 -8.98
CA PRO A 459 -1.88 0.55 -9.36
C PRO A 459 -0.80 1.06 -10.31
N GLY A 460 -1.10 2.04 -11.16
CA GLY A 460 -0.13 2.66 -12.05
C GLY A 460 1.01 3.32 -11.28
N ALA A 461 0.69 4.12 -10.26
CA ALA A 461 1.70 4.77 -9.42
C ALA A 461 2.56 3.75 -8.64
N GLN A 462 1.96 2.66 -8.16
CA GLN A 462 2.66 1.59 -7.46
C GLN A 462 3.65 0.85 -8.38
N LEU A 463 3.25 0.57 -9.61
CA LEU A 463 4.09 -0.07 -10.62
C LEU A 463 5.23 0.87 -11.06
N ASP A 464 4.94 2.14 -11.29
CA ASP A 464 5.93 3.15 -11.70
C ASP A 464 7.00 3.35 -10.61
N TYR A 465 6.59 3.38 -9.35
CA TYR A 465 7.54 3.44 -8.25
C TYR A 465 8.46 2.21 -8.21
N TYR A 466 7.90 1.01 -8.30
CA TYR A 466 8.76 -0.19 -8.29
C TYR A 466 9.68 -0.25 -9.50
N GLN A 467 9.22 0.21 -10.67
CA GLN A 467 10.07 0.34 -11.85
C GLN A 467 11.20 1.35 -11.61
N SER A 468 10.91 2.49 -10.98
CA SER A 468 11.95 3.48 -10.65
C SER A 468 13.03 2.94 -9.69
N LEU A 469 12.66 2.05 -8.76
CA LEU A 469 13.64 1.31 -7.93
C LEU A 469 14.55 0.43 -8.80
N LEU A 470 13.97 -0.28 -9.77
CA LEU A 470 14.73 -1.14 -10.69
C LEU A 470 15.68 -0.32 -11.59
N ASP A 471 15.20 0.81 -12.08
CA ASP A 471 16.00 1.71 -12.94
C ASP A 471 17.14 2.35 -12.16
N ARG A 472 16.91 2.68 -10.89
CA ARG A 472 17.92 3.32 -10.03
C ARG A 472 18.94 2.35 -9.47
N MET A 473 18.52 1.18 -8.99
CA MET A 473 19.36 0.27 -8.21
C MET A 473 19.71 -1.02 -8.95
N GLY A 474 19.06 -1.31 -10.07
CA GLY A 474 19.24 -2.53 -10.85
C GLY A 474 18.50 -3.75 -10.27
N ARG A 475 18.04 -4.62 -11.16
CA ARG A 475 17.26 -5.83 -10.82
C ARG A 475 18.00 -6.74 -9.84
N GLU A 476 19.28 -6.98 -10.07
CA GLU A 476 20.07 -7.86 -9.21
C GLU A 476 20.14 -7.37 -7.76
N THR A 477 20.27 -6.06 -7.56
CA THR A 477 20.28 -5.46 -6.21
C THR A 477 18.90 -5.55 -5.57
N ILE A 478 17.85 -5.15 -6.31
CA ILE A 478 16.47 -5.15 -5.81
C ILE A 478 16.04 -6.57 -5.41
N ASP A 479 16.36 -7.59 -6.20
CA ASP A 479 16.01 -8.98 -5.90
C ASP A 479 16.62 -9.53 -4.60
N LYS A 480 17.63 -8.87 -4.02
CA LYS A 480 18.25 -9.25 -2.74
C LYS A 480 17.48 -8.76 -1.52
N PHE A 481 16.62 -7.74 -1.66
CA PHE A 481 15.95 -7.15 -0.50
C PHE A 481 14.49 -6.72 -0.72
N ALA A 482 14.01 -6.68 -1.95
CA ALA A 482 12.65 -6.25 -2.26
C ALA A 482 11.91 -7.25 -3.16
N ARG A 483 10.61 -7.45 -2.90
CA ARG A 483 9.69 -8.20 -3.76
C ARG A 483 8.40 -7.41 -3.92
N LEU A 484 7.95 -7.27 -5.17
CA LEU A 484 6.61 -6.79 -5.48
C LEU A 484 5.80 -7.95 -6.08
N TYR A 485 4.74 -8.34 -5.38
CA TYR A 485 3.75 -9.26 -5.92
C TYR A 485 2.54 -8.50 -6.44
N VAL A 486 2.12 -8.84 -7.65
CA VAL A 486 0.95 -8.21 -8.29
C VAL A 486 -0.17 -9.23 -8.36
N VAL A 487 -1.30 -8.94 -7.70
CA VAL A 487 -2.49 -9.79 -7.69
C VAL A 487 -3.47 -9.28 -8.74
N PRO A 488 -3.57 -9.94 -9.91
CA PRO A 488 -4.52 -9.53 -10.94
C PRO A 488 -5.96 -9.54 -10.43
N GLN A 489 -6.78 -8.60 -10.87
CA GLN A 489 -8.19 -8.47 -10.51
C GLN A 489 -8.47 -8.26 -9.01
N ALA A 490 -7.47 -8.12 -8.15
CA ALA A 490 -7.67 -7.77 -6.75
C ALA A 490 -7.82 -6.27 -6.57
N GLY A 491 -8.76 -5.89 -5.69
CA GLY A 491 -8.99 -4.50 -5.28
C GLY A 491 -8.15 -4.08 -4.09
N HIS A 492 -8.50 -2.95 -3.47
CA HIS A 492 -7.78 -2.35 -2.33
C HIS A 492 -7.66 -3.26 -1.10
N GLY A 493 -8.59 -4.18 -0.91
CA GLY A 493 -8.52 -5.20 0.16
C GLY A 493 -7.72 -6.45 -0.20
N LEU A 494 -6.96 -6.44 -1.29
CA LEU A 494 -6.25 -7.61 -1.83
C LEU A 494 -7.15 -8.84 -2.02
N SER A 495 -8.38 -8.61 -2.41
CA SER A 495 -9.33 -9.65 -2.78
C SER A 495 -10.02 -9.26 -4.08
N GLY A 496 -10.42 -10.25 -4.87
CA GLY A 496 -11.05 -10.00 -6.16
C GLY A 496 -11.81 -11.19 -6.70
N ARG A 497 -12.44 -10.96 -7.85
CA ARG A 497 -13.17 -11.98 -8.60
C ARG A 497 -12.95 -11.76 -10.10
N SER A 498 -12.94 -12.86 -10.86
CA SER A 498 -13.03 -12.76 -12.31
C SER A 498 -14.39 -12.19 -12.76
N ASN A 499 -14.47 -11.74 -14.01
CA ASN A 499 -15.72 -11.26 -14.57
C ASN A 499 -16.67 -12.44 -14.86
N LYS A 500 -17.96 -12.14 -14.99
CA LYS A 500 -19.02 -13.14 -15.32
C LYS A 500 -19.04 -13.51 -16.79
N VAL A 501 -18.41 -12.68 -17.62
CA VAL A 501 -18.28 -12.88 -19.08
C VAL A 501 -16.83 -12.70 -19.45
N ASN A 502 -16.41 -13.35 -20.51
CA ASN A 502 -15.07 -13.19 -21.08
C ASN A 502 -15.02 -12.12 -22.17
N GLY A 503 -13.83 -11.87 -22.74
CA GLY A 503 -13.59 -10.84 -23.75
C GLY A 503 -14.36 -11.02 -25.07
N ILE A 504 -14.94 -12.19 -25.31
CA ILE A 504 -15.82 -12.45 -26.46
C ILE A 504 -17.30 -12.53 -26.09
N GLY A 505 -17.67 -12.04 -24.89
CA GLY A 505 -19.05 -11.96 -24.43
C GLY A 505 -19.67 -13.30 -23.99
N LYS A 506 -18.91 -14.37 -23.85
CA LYS A 506 -19.43 -15.65 -23.36
C LYS A 506 -19.45 -15.70 -21.83
N PRO A 507 -20.51 -16.22 -21.21
CA PRO A 507 -20.54 -16.48 -19.78
C PRO A 507 -19.39 -17.40 -19.36
N VAL A 508 -18.72 -17.06 -18.25
CA VAL A 508 -17.65 -17.86 -17.64
C VAL A 508 -17.93 -18.04 -16.15
N GLU A 509 -17.34 -19.07 -15.57
CA GLU A 509 -17.42 -19.29 -14.13
C GLU A 509 -16.66 -18.19 -13.39
N VAL A 510 -17.29 -17.60 -12.38
CA VAL A 510 -16.67 -16.56 -11.56
C VAL A 510 -15.71 -17.22 -10.57
N LYS A 511 -14.43 -16.92 -10.70
CA LYS A 511 -13.37 -17.38 -9.79
C LYS A 511 -13.07 -16.33 -8.73
N ASN A 512 -12.90 -16.75 -7.48
CA ASN A 512 -12.30 -15.90 -6.45
C ASN A 512 -10.79 -15.87 -6.64
N ILE A 513 -10.20 -14.70 -6.50
CA ILE A 513 -8.75 -14.50 -6.64
C ILE A 513 -8.19 -14.34 -5.24
N PRO A 514 -7.43 -15.33 -4.74
CA PRO A 514 -6.84 -15.27 -3.43
C PRO A 514 -5.57 -14.42 -3.44
N ALA A 515 -5.37 -13.62 -2.40
CA ALA A 515 -4.06 -13.05 -2.08
C ALA A 515 -3.49 -13.76 -0.85
N PRO A 516 -2.15 -13.73 -0.65
CA PRO A 516 -1.54 -14.24 0.56
C PRO A 516 -2.14 -13.61 1.81
N ASN A 517 -2.50 -14.41 2.80
CA ASN A 517 -2.99 -13.89 4.06
C ASN A 517 -1.85 -13.21 4.87
N GLY A 518 -2.23 -12.39 5.86
CA GLY A 518 -1.26 -11.61 6.61
C GLY A 518 -0.25 -12.45 7.39
N ASN A 519 -0.62 -13.65 7.86
CA ASN A 519 0.31 -14.53 8.57
C ASN A 519 1.36 -15.11 7.64
N ASP A 520 0.97 -15.53 6.42
CA ASP A 520 1.91 -16.10 5.46
C ASP A 520 2.90 -15.04 4.96
N ASN A 521 2.44 -13.80 4.70
CA ASN A 521 3.32 -12.69 4.38
C ASN A 521 4.30 -12.38 5.52
N LEU A 522 3.86 -12.49 6.77
CA LEU A 522 4.74 -12.33 7.91
C LEU A 522 5.78 -13.46 7.96
N ASP A 523 5.37 -14.72 7.83
CA ASP A 523 6.31 -15.84 7.86
C ASP A 523 7.35 -15.74 6.73
N LEU A 524 6.98 -15.23 5.55
CA LEU A 524 7.93 -14.93 4.47
C LEU A 524 8.96 -13.86 4.85
N ILE A 525 8.52 -12.74 5.42
CA ILE A 525 9.45 -11.65 5.78
C ILE A 525 10.36 -12.05 6.95
N LEU A 526 9.85 -12.80 7.94
CA LEU A 526 10.65 -13.34 9.04
C LEU A 526 11.74 -14.28 8.51
N ALA A 527 11.36 -15.22 7.65
CA ALA A 527 12.33 -16.15 7.03
C ALA A 527 13.41 -15.40 6.24
N TRP A 528 13.02 -14.32 5.54
CA TRP A 528 13.98 -13.54 4.77
C TRP A 528 14.93 -12.72 5.64
N VAL A 529 14.42 -12.04 6.66
CA VAL A 529 15.22 -11.20 7.57
C VAL A 529 16.12 -12.05 8.46
N GLU A 530 15.60 -13.13 9.04
CA GLU A 530 16.27 -13.85 10.11
C GLU A 530 17.13 -15.03 9.61
N ASN A 531 16.79 -15.59 8.44
CA ASN A 531 17.47 -16.75 7.87
C ASN A 531 18.03 -16.51 6.46
N ASP A 532 17.89 -15.29 5.92
CA ASP A 532 18.23 -14.92 4.53
C ASP A 532 17.54 -15.80 3.46
N LEU A 533 16.36 -16.33 3.79
CA LEU A 533 15.55 -17.14 2.88
C LEU A 533 14.59 -16.22 2.12
N ALA A 534 15.04 -15.77 0.95
CA ALA A 534 14.25 -14.87 0.10
C ALA A 534 12.94 -15.53 -0.36
N PRO A 535 11.81 -14.80 -0.35
CA PRO A 535 10.57 -15.28 -0.93
C PRO A 535 10.74 -15.65 -2.41
N ALA A 536 10.11 -16.73 -2.85
CA ALA A 536 10.16 -17.16 -4.24
C ALA A 536 9.59 -16.07 -5.16
N LYS A 537 10.11 -15.97 -6.39
CA LYS A 537 9.58 -15.05 -7.42
C LYS A 537 8.16 -15.42 -7.87
N THR A 538 7.75 -16.63 -7.58
CA THR A 538 6.42 -17.14 -7.88
C THR A 538 5.92 -17.90 -6.66
N LEU A 539 4.72 -17.56 -6.21
CA LEU A 539 4.04 -18.20 -5.09
C LEU A 539 2.77 -18.88 -5.59
N VAL A 540 2.45 -20.02 -5.02
CA VAL A 540 1.14 -20.66 -5.20
C VAL A 540 0.27 -20.31 -4.01
N VAL A 541 -0.86 -19.65 -4.28
CA VAL A 541 -1.83 -19.26 -3.26
C VAL A 541 -3.08 -20.11 -3.42
N ASN A 542 -3.41 -20.90 -2.41
CA ASN A 542 -4.60 -21.73 -2.44
C ASN A 542 -5.90 -20.88 -2.31
N PRO A 543 -7.08 -21.45 -2.56
CA PRO A 543 -8.34 -20.70 -2.48
C PRO A 543 -8.64 -20.06 -1.13
N GLN A 544 -7.98 -20.49 -0.04
CA GLN A 544 -8.11 -19.93 1.30
C GLN A 544 -7.08 -18.82 1.60
N GLY A 545 -6.29 -18.41 0.61
CA GLY A 545 -5.26 -17.38 0.76
C GLY A 545 -3.98 -17.86 1.45
N LYS A 546 -3.78 -19.18 1.62
CA LYS A 546 -2.54 -19.73 2.16
C LYS A 546 -1.53 -19.97 1.06
N ILE A 547 -0.26 -19.69 1.34
CA ILE A 547 0.83 -20.02 0.44
C ILE A 547 1.10 -21.52 0.51
N ASP A 548 1.02 -22.19 -0.63
CA ASP A 548 1.42 -23.60 -0.75
C ASP A 548 2.92 -23.70 -1.01
N ILE A 549 3.66 -24.14 0.02
CA ILE A 549 5.12 -24.28 -0.03
C ILE A 549 5.54 -25.35 -1.04
N LYS A 550 4.69 -26.38 -1.30
CA LYS A 550 4.98 -27.45 -2.26
C LYS A 550 4.78 -27.01 -3.70
N GLN A 551 4.10 -25.89 -3.92
CA GLN A 551 3.78 -25.35 -5.24
C GLN A 551 3.06 -26.34 -6.18
N GLU A 552 2.24 -27.23 -5.60
CA GLU A 552 1.51 -28.29 -6.32
C GLU A 552 0.01 -28.15 -6.10
N GLY A 553 -0.79 -28.53 -7.09
CA GLY A 553 -2.24 -28.67 -6.97
C GLY A 553 -3.07 -27.46 -7.44
N ALA A 554 -4.29 -27.36 -6.93
CA ALA A 554 -5.22 -26.29 -7.25
C ALA A 554 -4.86 -25.00 -6.49
N GLY A 555 -4.75 -23.89 -7.21
CA GLY A 555 -4.40 -22.60 -6.63
C GLY A 555 -4.22 -21.52 -7.68
N PHE A 556 -3.78 -20.36 -7.23
CA PHE A 556 -3.47 -19.20 -8.06
C PHE A 556 -1.96 -18.97 -8.08
N LEU A 557 -1.40 -18.82 -9.29
CA LEU A 557 0.01 -18.52 -9.47
C LEU A 557 0.24 -17.01 -9.31
N LEU A 558 0.82 -16.60 -8.18
CA LEU A 558 1.16 -15.22 -7.92
C LEU A 558 2.60 -14.93 -8.33
N CYS A 559 2.79 -14.04 -9.30
CA CYS A 559 4.09 -13.71 -9.85
C CYS A 559 4.64 -12.40 -9.28
N SER A 560 5.97 -12.33 -9.12
CA SER A 560 6.64 -11.06 -8.83
C SER A 560 6.77 -10.22 -10.09
N TYR A 561 6.67 -8.89 -9.91
CA TYR A 561 6.80 -7.91 -11.00
C TYR A 561 8.11 -8.07 -11.80
N PRO A 562 8.06 -7.95 -13.14
CA PRO A 562 6.93 -7.59 -13.99
C PRO A 562 6.10 -8.79 -14.48
N ASN A 563 6.44 -10.01 -14.01
CA ASN A 563 5.84 -11.23 -14.52
C ASN A 563 4.35 -11.35 -14.16
N TYR A 564 3.64 -12.09 -14.99
CA TYR A 564 2.24 -12.46 -14.80
C TYR A 564 2.03 -13.94 -15.05
N PRO A 565 0.94 -14.56 -14.54
CA PRO A 565 0.60 -15.94 -14.82
C PRO A 565 0.03 -16.06 -16.24
N ARG A 566 0.80 -16.63 -17.16
CA ARG A 566 0.37 -16.92 -18.53
C ARG A 566 -0.12 -18.34 -18.62
N TYR A 567 -1.32 -18.54 -19.16
CA TYR A 567 -1.83 -19.88 -19.46
C TYR A 567 -1.04 -20.52 -20.61
N VAL A 568 -0.66 -21.80 -20.41
CA VAL A 568 0.11 -22.58 -21.38
C VAL A 568 -0.75 -23.72 -21.93
N SER A 569 -1.22 -24.61 -21.07
CA SER A 569 -2.07 -25.76 -21.47
C SER A 569 -2.51 -26.53 -20.22
N GLY A 570 -3.62 -27.27 -20.32
CA GLY A 570 -4.10 -28.15 -19.25
C GLY A 570 -5.36 -27.64 -18.56
N PRO A 571 -5.76 -28.26 -17.44
CA PRO A 571 -6.91 -27.80 -16.66
C PRO A 571 -6.66 -26.41 -16.05
N VAL A 572 -7.60 -25.49 -16.24
CA VAL A 572 -7.45 -24.08 -15.81
C VAL A 572 -7.39 -23.88 -14.29
N GLU A 573 -7.76 -24.89 -13.51
CA GLU A 573 -7.70 -24.89 -12.05
C GLU A 573 -6.33 -25.31 -11.50
N GLN A 574 -5.47 -25.87 -12.36
CA GLN A 574 -4.16 -26.38 -11.97
C GLN A 574 -3.08 -25.30 -12.17
N VAL A 575 -2.26 -25.10 -11.15
CA VAL A 575 -1.14 -24.16 -11.23
C VAL A 575 -0.14 -24.54 -12.32
N SER A 576 0.05 -25.85 -12.56
CA SER A 576 0.91 -26.38 -13.62
C SER A 576 0.48 -25.99 -15.04
N SER A 577 -0.75 -25.49 -15.20
CA SER A 577 -1.25 -24.99 -16.50
C SER A 577 -0.77 -23.59 -16.84
N TYR A 578 -0.07 -22.93 -15.91
CA TYR A 578 0.41 -21.55 -16.06
C TYR A 578 1.92 -21.46 -15.93
N ALA A 579 2.50 -20.49 -16.60
CA ALA A 579 3.91 -20.13 -16.48
C ALA A 579 4.06 -18.67 -16.04
N SER A 580 5.02 -18.39 -15.18
CA SER A 580 5.43 -17.03 -14.85
C SER A 580 6.15 -16.41 -16.04
N THR A 581 5.54 -15.45 -16.72
CA THR A 581 6.01 -14.89 -17.99
C THR A 581 6.19 -13.38 -17.86
N ALA A 582 7.23 -12.83 -18.47
CA ALA A 582 7.39 -11.39 -18.64
C ALA A 582 6.39 -10.85 -19.68
N PRO A 583 5.91 -9.60 -19.54
CA PRO A 583 4.96 -8.97 -20.46
C PRO A 583 5.53 -8.77 -21.86
#